data_a7eeecccd57f4e91bb58602210c5557e
#
_entry.id   a7eeecccd57f4e91bb58602210c5557e
#
_cell.length_a   1.000
_cell.length_b   1.000
_cell.length_c   1.000
_cell.angle_alpha   90.00
_cell.angle_beta   90.00
_cell.angle_gamma   90.00
#
_symmetry.space_group_name_H-M   'P 1'
#
loop_
_entity.id
_entity.type
_entity.pdbx_description
1 polymer ?
#
loop_
_entity_poly.entity_id
_entity_poly.type
_entity_poly.pdbx_seq_one_letter_code
_entity_poly.pdbx_strand_id
1 'polypeptide(L)'
;MPTRGLRLIALLLALAAAVSGCASFRDPRLEIRGPITGVEPQDLIDLLTQRRRAAPTLRGSSRIRITMRTTEGDNRFGTNQAVVLRPPGSFRFDALSAFGVSYAVASDGQKIAIFVPNEGRVYRGLASAHAIAAATGVHASPDEIVAALLGDPPIDPADLESAWTSRPGTRPMSGPRASEPWPEIVLHAASRSRPGETVAIGFARPGSGDEVVPVRFERHQRDGQVDLRTLFDDFDESGPRLLPRRISVITPEATAELEYGSIEIDIEVKPAAFAIPTPRGMEEVGLPPLTVVPGPQAPATNRHDAGESLIGAR
;
A
#
# COMPACT_ATOMS: atom_id res chain seq x y z
N MET A 1 -38.38 -57.60 4.40
CA MET A 1 -37.42 -56.78 3.74
C MET A 1 -37.66 -55.29 4.11
N PRO A 2 -37.06 -54.77 5.18
CA PRO A 2 -37.02 -53.30 5.39
C PRO A 2 -35.64 -52.86 5.88
N THR A 3 -34.62 -52.85 5.03
CA THR A 3 -33.26 -52.44 5.43
C THR A 3 -32.64 -51.34 4.57
N ARG A 4 -33.31 -50.92 3.49
CA ARG A 4 -32.79 -49.85 2.62
C ARG A 4 -33.13 -48.42 3.12
N GLY A 5 -34.28 -48.23 3.75
CA GLY A 5 -34.70 -46.93 4.28
C GLY A 5 -33.87 -46.46 5.47
N LEU A 6 -33.47 -47.38 6.35
CA LEU A 6 -32.69 -47.01 7.56
C LEU A 6 -31.26 -46.58 7.25
N ARG A 7 -30.64 -47.11 6.17
CA ARG A 7 -29.30 -46.71 5.72
C ARG A 7 -29.28 -45.33 5.07
N LEU A 8 -30.37 -44.96 4.37
CA LEU A 8 -30.50 -43.65 3.76
C LEU A 8 -30.64 -42.52 4.82
N ILE A 9 -31.43 -42.80 5.86
CA ILE A 9 -31.64 -41.85 6.98
C ILE A 9 -30.35 -41.68 7.79
N ALA A 10 -29.59 -42.76 8.03
CA ALA A 10 -28.31 -42.69 8.71
C ALA A 10 -27.26 -41.90 7.89
N LEU A 11 -27.28 -42.03 6.55
CA LEU A 11 -26.38 -41.30 5.68
C LEU A 11 -26.71 -39.78 5.62
N LEU A 12 -28.01 -39.44 5.61
CA LEU A 12 -28.47 -38.06 5.66
C LEU A 12 -28.19 -37.37 7.00
N LEU A 13 -28.30 -38.11 8.12
CA LEU A 13 -27.92 -37.59 9.45
C LEU A 13 -26.41 -37.41 9.61
N ALA A 14 -25.60 -38.29 9.02
CA ALA A 14 -24.14 -38.14 9.01
C ALA A 14 -23.68 -36.93 8.15
N LEU A 15 -24.36 -36.67 7.02
CA LEU A 15 -24.10 -35.54 6.16
C LEU A 15 -24.52 -34.20 6.81
N ALA A 16 -25.62 -34.19 7.56
CA ALA A 16 -26.07 -33.01 8.32
C ALA A 16 -25.15 -32.68 9.49
N ALA A 17 -24.51 -33.65 10.14
CA ALA A 17 -23.53 -33.43 11.18
C ALA A 17 -22.18 -32.87 10.64
N ALA A 18 -21.82 -33.17 9.38
CA ALA A 18 -20.62 -32.64 8.75
C ALA A 18 -20.75 -31.16 8.35
N VAL A 19 -21.97 -30.64 8.17
CA VAL A 19 -22.21 -29.23 7.81
C VAL A 19 -22.34 -28.35 9.05
N SER A 20 -22.56 -28.93 10.25
CA SER A 20 -22.66 -28.16 11.51
C SER A 20 -21.30 -27.83 12.16
N GLY A 21 -20.21 -28.23 11.55
CA GLY A 21 -18.86 -27.77 11.90
C GLY A 21 -18.65 -26.38 11.36
N CYS A 22 -19.40 -25.38 11.81
CA CYS A 22 -18.92 -24.00 11.86
C CYS A 22 -17.72 -24.01 12.81
N ALA A 23 -16.56 -24.46 12.33
CA ALA A 23 -15.32 -23.99 12.86
C ALA A 23 -15.42 -22.47 12.75
N SER A 24 -15.71 -21.80 13.86
CA SER A 24 -15.44 -20.39 14.02
C SER A 24 -13.97 -20.28 13.68
N PHE A 25 -13.65 -19.93 12.45
CA PHE A 25 -12.35 -19.39 12.07
C PHE A 25 -12.27 -18.14 12.94
N ARG A 26 -11.80 -18.32 14.17
CA ARG A 26 -11.31 -17.22 14.99
C ARG A 26 -10.17 -16.66 14.16
N ASP A 27 -10.45 -15.56 13.49
CA ASP A 27 -9.40 -14.77 12.87
C ASP A 27 -8.40 -14.47 14.00
N PRO A 28 -7.17 -15.03 13.99
CA PRO A 28 -6.19 -14.78 15.04
C PRO A 28 -5.89 -13.30 15.24
N ARG A 29 -6.29 -12.46 14.27
CA ARG A 29 -6.23 -11.00 14.32
C ARG A 29 -7.21 -10.37 15.32
N LEU A 30 -8.17 -11.14 15.87
CA LEU A 30 -9.18 -10.66 16.82
C LEU A 30 -8.86 -10.97 18.29
N GLU A 31 -7.66 -11.43 18.63
CA GLU A 31 -7.23 -11.37 20.01
C GLU A 31 -7.12 -9.91 20.41
N ILE A 32 -8.15 -9.43 21.13
CA ILE A 32 -8.15 -8.10 21.75
C ILE A 32 -7.09 -8.15 22.85
N ARG A 33 -5.85 -7.90 22.49
CA ARG A 33 -4.79 -7.64 23.44
C ARG A 33 -5.07 -6.29 24.09
N GLY A 34 -4.84 -6.18 25.38
CA GLY A 34 -4.95 -4.89 26.07
C GLY A 34 -4.02 -3.85 25.43
N PRO A 35 -4.31 -2.56 25.59
CA PRO A 35 -3.47 -1.50 25.03
C PRO A 35 -2.03 -1.63 25.54
N ILE A 36 -1.07 -1.27 24.69
CA ILE A 36 0.33 -1.12 25.10
C ILE A 36 0.37 0.01 26.15
N THR A 37 0.94 -0.28 27.33
CA THR A 37 1.03 0.68 28.45
C THR A 37 2.46 0.81 28.95
N GLY A 38 2.80 1.95 29.53
CA GLY A 38 4.13 2.19 30.12
C GLY A 38 5.24 2.41 29.08
N VAL A 39 4.88 2.82 27.86
CA VAL A 39 5.83 3.14 26.80
C VAL A 39 5.88 4.66 26.66
N GLU A 40 7.07 5.22 26.79
CA GLU A 40 7.31 6.65 26.61
C GLU A 40 7.35 7.00 25.12
N PRO A 41 7.02 8.25 24.73
CA PRO A 41 7.09 8.69 23.35
C PRO A 41 8.45 8.43 22.70
N GLN A 42 9.53 8.61 23.45
CA GLN A 42 10.90 8.40 22.97
C GLN A 42 11.17 6.96 22.58
N ASP A 43 10.63 5.98 23.34
CA ASP A 43 10.80 4.56 23.02
C ASP A 43 10.23 4.22 21.65
N LEU A 44 9.08 4.83 21.29
CA LEU A 44 8.45 4.64 19.96
C LEU A 44 9.25 5.34 18.85
N ILE A 45 9.83 6.50 19.11
CA ILE A 45 10.71 7.20 18.16
C ILE A 45 12.00 6.39 17.94
N ASP A 46 12.56 5.84 19.00
CA ASP A 46 13.75 4.99 18.94
C ASP A 46 13.46 3.69 18.17
N LEU A 47 12.30 3.09 18.39
CA LEU A 47 11.82 1.95 17.63
C LEU A 47 11.73 2.27 16.12
N LEU A 48 11.12 3.40 15.73
CA LEU A 48 11.05 3.84 14.33
C LEU A 48 12.44 4.06 13.75
N THR A 49 13.34 4.69 14.53
CA THR A 49 14.73 4.94 14.12
C THR A 49 15.48 3.63 13.88
N GLN A 50 15.34 2.66 14.80
CA GLN A 50 15.93 1.33 14.66
C GLN A 50 15.38 0.60 13.45
N ARG A 51 14.06 0.60 13.25
CA ARG A 51 13.41 -0.01 12.08
C ARG A 51 13.91 0.60 10.78
N ARG A 52 14.06 1.91 10.72
CA ARG A 52 14.56 2.63 9.54
C ARG A 52 16.02 2.28 9.22
N ARG A 53 16.87 2.17 10.25
CA ARG A 53 18.28 1.77 10.09
C ARG A 53 18.44 0.33 9.64
N ALA A 54 17.58 -0.55 10.12
CA ALA A 54 17.56 -1.96 9.77
C ALA A 54 16.66 -2.28 8.57
N ALA A 55 16.26 -1.26 7.78
CA ALA A 55 15.37 -1.44 6.65
C ALA A 55 16.05 -2.28 5.56
N PRO A 56 15.45 -3.43 5.15
CA PRO A 56 16.06 -4.35 4.20
C PRO A 56 15.96 -3.84 2.77
N THR A 57 16.78 -4.37 1.88
CA THR A 57 16.46 -4.39 0.45
C THR A 57 15.32 -5.37 0.22
N LEU A 58 14.45 -5.08 -0.75
CA LEU A 58 13.30 -5.91 -1.07
C LEU A 58 13.18 -6.08 -2.59
N ARG A 59 12.85 -7.28 -3.00
CA ARG A 59 12.34 -7.59 -4.35
C ARG A 59 11.06 -8.41 -4.20
N GLY A 60 10.08 -8.15 -5.06
CA GLY A 60 8.84 -8.90 -5.01
C GLY A 60 7.93 -8.66 -6.18
N SER A 61 6.82 -9.34 -6.15
CA SER A 61 5.66 -9.05 -6.98
C SER A 61 4.57 -8.44 -6.11
N SER A 62 3.80 -7.54 -6.70
CA SER A 62 2.65 -6.97 -6.02
C SER A 62 1.52 -6.69 -7.00
N ARG A 63 0.33 -6.55 -6.46
CA ARG A 63 -0.83 -6.01 -7.15
C ARG A 63 -1.13 -4.63 -6.59
N ILE A 64 -1.20 -3.63 -7.45
CA ILE A 64 -1.63 -2.29 -7.08
C ILE A 64 -3.04 -2.03 -7.63
N ARG A 65 -3.87 -1.39 -6.82
CA ARG A 65 -5.16 -0.82 -7.21
C ARG A 65 -5.15 0.64 -6.84
N ILE A 66 -5.51 1.50 -7.77
CA ILE A 66 -5.61 2.94 -7.54
C ILE A 66 -7.03 3.37 -7.87
N THR A 67 -7.62 4.11 -6.95
CA THR A 67 -8.91 4.78 -7.13
C THR A 67 -8.66 6.28 -7.04
N MET A 68 -8.85 7.00 -8.12
CA MET A 68 -8.77 8.47 -8.17
C MET A 68 -10.18 9.04 -8.10
N ARG A 69 -10.39 10.00 -7.21
CA ARG A 69 -11.64 10.75 -7.11
C ARG A 69 -11.59 11.93 -8.05
N THR A 70 -12.53 12.01 -8.96
CA THR A 70 -12.66 13.14 -9.88
C THR A 70 -14.07 13.73 -9.76
N THR A 71 -14.27 14.92 -10.31
CA THR A 71 -15.61 15.56 -10.36
C THR A 71 -16.62 14.76 -11.20
N GLU A 72 -16.13 13.88 -12.10
CA GLU A 72 -16.94 13.02 -12.96
C GLU A 72 -17.21 11.64 -12.37
N GLY A 73 -16.60 11.33 -11.20
CA GLY A 73 -16.70 10.05 -10.50
C GLY A 73 -15.35 9.39 -10.26
N ASP A 74 -15.39 8.18 -9.69
CA ASP A 74 -14.19 7.44 -9.34
C ASP A 74 -13.60 6.70 -10.55
N ASN A 75 -12.36 7.02 -10.91
CA ASN A 75 -11.58 6.26 -11.87
C ASN A 75 -10.77 5.18 -11.15
N ARG A 76 -10.91 3.92 -11.59
CA ARG A 76 -10.24 2.78 -10.97
C ARG A 76 -9.37 2.07 -11.98
N PHE A 77 -8.14 1.81 -11.60
CA PHE A 77 -7.24 0.96 -12.38
C PHE A 77 -6.44 0.05 -11.45
N GLY A 78 -5.95 -1.05 -11.99
CA GLY A 78 -5.14 -1.98 -11.24
C GLY A 78 -4.23 -2.76 -12.17
N THR A 79 -3.05 -3.11 -11.68
CA THR A 79 -2.08 -3.90 -12.43
C THR A 79 -1.24 -4.75 -11.49
N ASN A 80 -0.68 -5.83 -12.02
CA ASN A 80 0.39 -6.56 -11.37
C ASN A 80 1.71 -5.87 -11.70
N GLN A 81 2.62 -5.82 -10.75
CA GLN A 81 3.91 -5.17 -10.92
C GLN A 81 5.03 -5.95 -10.24
N ALA A 82 6.23 -5.83 -10.77
CA ALA A 82 7.45 -6.16 -10.08
C ALA A 82 7.90 -4.95 -9.26
N VAL A 83 8.43 -5.21 -8.07
CA VAL A 83 8.87 -4.18 -7.11
C VAL A 83 10.30 -4.48 -6.70
N VAL A 84 11.17 -3.47 -6.71
CA VAL A 84 12.51 -3.52 -6.12
C VAL A 84 12.71 -2.28 -5.28
N LEU A 85 13.13 -2.47 -4.02
CA LEU A 85 13.37 -1.39 -3.07
C LEU A 85 14.78 -1.50 -2.49
N ARG A 86 15.41 -0.37 -2.31
CA ARG A 86 16.68 -0.22 -1.57
C ARG A 86 16.65 1.08 -0.78
N PRO A 87 16.62 1.01 0.57
CA PRO A 87 16.70 2.20 1.41
C PRO A 87 17.94 3.06 1.10
N PRO A 88 17.86 4.39 1.34
CA PRO A 88 16.67 5.07 1.85
C PRO A 88 15.62 5.37 0.79
N GLY A 89 15.95 5.67 -0.47
CA GLY A 89 15.03 6.22 -1.46
C GLY A 89 15.14 5.60 -2.86
N SER A 90 15.84 4.46 -3.02
CA SER A 90 15.90 3.80 -4.33
C SER A 90 14.74 2.81 -4.50
N PHE A 91 13.99 2.95 -5.58
CA PHE A 91 12.88 2.06 -5.88
C PHE A 91 12.69 1.85 -7.38
N ARG A 92 12.06 0.74 -7.75
CA ARG A 92 11.59 0.46 -9.10
C ARG A 92 10.27 -0.28 -9.06
N PHE A 93 9.34 0.17 -9.91
CA PHE A 93 8.06 -0.47 -10.20
C PHE A 93 7.96 -0.72 -11.68
N ASP A 94 7.73 -1.97 -12.07
CA ASP A 94 7.45 -2.34 -13.46
C ASP A 94 6.04 -2.91 -13.53
N ALA A 95 5.09 -2.13 -14.04
CA ALA A 95 3.73 -2.59 -14.30
C ALA A 95 3.73 -3.57 -15.49
N LEU A 96 3.15 -4.73 -15.27
CA LEU A 96 3.22 -5.86 -16.20
C LEU A 96 1.90 -6.02 -16.97
N SER A 97 2.02 -6.23 -18.27
CA SER A 97 0.94 -6.63 -19.16
C SER A 97 1.28 -7.96 -19.82
N ALA A 98 0.33 -8.51 -20.59
CA ALA A 98 0.57 -9.71 -21.41
C ALA A 98 1.69 -9.52 -22.45
N PHE A 99 1.99 -8.27 -22.81
CA PHE A 99 2.99 -7.90 -23.83
C PHE A 99 4.30 -7.38 -23.23
N GLY A 100 4.49 -7.48 -21.92
CA GLY A 100 5.68 -6.99 -21.22
C GLY A 100 5.39 -5.81 -20.30
N VAL A 101 6.40 -4.95 -20.08
CA VAL A 101 6.27 -3.78 -19.21
C VAL A 101 5.44 -2.72 -19.92
N SER A 102 4.29 -2.39 -19.33
CA SER A 102 3.35 -1.37 -19.85
C SER A 102 3.58 0.02 -19.26
N TYR A 103 4.30 0.10 -18.15
CA TYR A 103 4.68 1.34 -17.47
C TYR A 103 5.77 1.01 -16.47
N ALA A 104 6.76 1.88 -16.30
CA ALA A 104 7.74 1.71 -15.26
C ALA A 104 8.14 3.04 -14.63
N VAL A 105 8.42 3.00 -13.33
CA VAL A 105 8.99 4.12 -12.57
C VAL A 105 10.19 3.61 -11.82
N ALA A 106 11.31 4.31 -11.89
CA ALA A 106 12.49 4.00 -11.11
C ALA A 106 13.15 5.26 -10.57
N SER A 107 13.68 5.16 -9.36
CA SER A 107 14.47 6.21 -8.72
C SER A 107 15.70 5.61 -8.05
N ASP A 108 16.82 6.30 -8.14
CA ASP A 108 18.03 5.99 -7.38
C ASP A 108 18.14 6.78 -6.06
N GLY A 109 17.08 7.52 -5.72
CA GLY A 109 16.99 8.43 -4.59
C GLY A 109 17.29 9.89 -4.95
N GLN A 110 17.99 10.16 -6.06
CA GLN A 110 18.32 11.50 -6.54
C GLN A 110 17.63 11.85 -7.86
N LYS A 111 17.53 10.87 -8.74
CA LYS A 111 16.91 10.98 -10.06
C LYS A 111 15.75 10.01 -10.17
N ILE A 112 14.76 10.42 -10.94
CA ILE A 112 13.62 9.57 -11.29
C ILE A 112 13.51 9.44 -12.81
N ALA A 113 13.15 8.26 -13.26
CA ALA A 113 12.79 7.98 -14.65
C ALA A 113 11.41 7.32 -14.70
N ILE A 114 10.58 7.75 -15.66
CA ILE A 114 9.24 7.21 -15.89
C ILE A 114 9.17 6.76 -17.36
N PHE A 115 8.88 5.49 -17.58
CA PHE A 115 8.77 4.88 -18.89
C PHE A 115 7.30 4.73 -19.26
N VAL A 116 6.90 5.36 -20.35
CA VAL A 116 5.52 5.37 -20.87
C VAL A 116 5.54 4.90 -22.34
N PRO A 117 5.51 3.58 -22.58
CA PRO A 117 5.66 3.03 -23.92
C PRO A 117 4.57 3.48 -24.89
N ASN A 118 3.34 3.65 -24.43
CA ASN A 118 2.21 4.10 -25.26
C ASN A 118 2.40 5.53 -25.82
N GLU A 119 3.22 6.35 -25.16
CA GLU A 119 3.59 7.68 -25.62
C GLU A 119 4.92 7.69 -26.41
N GLY A 120 5.65 6.57 -26.40
CA GLY A 120 7.00 6.49 -26.97
C GLY A 120 8.00 7.32 -26.18
N ARG A 121 7.83 7.50 -24.86
CA ARG A 121 8.59 8.47 -24.05
C ARG A 121 9.18 7.86 -22.78
N VAL A 122 10.35 8.42 -22.41
CA VAL A 122 10.95 8.27 -21.09
C VAL A 122 11.11 9.64 -20.47
N TYR A 123 10.39 9.91 -19.40
CA TYR A 123 10.50 11.15 -18.64
C TYR A 123 11.60 11.03 -17.61
N ARG A 124 12.42 12.08 -17.45
CA ARG A 124 13.52 12.12 -16.49
C ARG A 124 13.55 13.42 -15.71
N GLY A 125 13.93 13.35 -14.45
CA GLY A 125 14.06 14.53 -13.60
C GLY A 125 14.74 14.24 -12.28
N LEU A 126 14.77 15.25 -11.41
CA LEU A 126 15.16 15.07 -10.01
C LEU A 126 14.05 14.29 -9.28
N ALA A 127 14.47 13.37 -8.42
CA ALA A 127 13.55 12.60 -7.58
C ALA A 127 13.07 13.50 -6.42
N SER A 128 11.98 14.19 -6.65
CA SER A 128 11.33 15.06 -5.66
C SER A 128 9.91 14.57 -5.39
N ALA A 129 9.33 15.00 -4.26
CA ALA A 129 7.93 14.70 -3.95
C ALA A 129 6.99 15.13 -5.08
N HIS A 130 7.33 16.21 -5.77
CA HIS A 130 6.59 16.70 -6.93
C HIS A 130 6.69 15.75 -8.15
N ALA A 131 7.89 15.29 -8.48
CA ALA A 131 8.11 14.34 -9.58
C ALA A 131 7.41 12.99 -9.30
N ILE A 132 7.41 12.54 -8.04
CA ILE A 132 6.71 11.34 -7.62
C ILE A 132 5.20 11.53 -7.71
N ALA A 133 4.67 12.69 -7.28
CA ALA A 133 3.25 12.99 -7.40
C ALA A 133 2.79 12.99 -8.86
N ALA A 134 3.60 13.52 -9.78
CA ALA A 134 3.32 13.47 -11.22
C ALA A 134 3.27 12.03 -11.77
N ALA A 135 4.10 11.13 -11.20
CA ALA A 135 4.17 9.73 -11.62
C ALA A 135 3.11 8.83 -10.99
N THR A 136 2.74 9.10 -9.74
CA THR A 136 1.97 8.15 -8.90
C THR A 136 0.69 8.75 -8.32
N GLY A 137 0.51 10.07 -8.38
CA GLY A 137 -0.55 10.79 -7.68
C GLY A 137 -0.32 10.95 -6.17
N VAL A 138 0.81 10.48 -5.64
CA VAL A 138 1.13 10.54 -4.20
C VAL A 138 2.24 11.55 -3.95
N HIS A 139 1.95 12.57 -3.14
CA HIS A 139 2.93 13.63 -2.79
C HIS A 139 3.83 13.16 -1.63
N ALA A 140 4.91 12.45 -1.98
CA ALA A 140 5.87 11.89 -1.05
C ALA A 140 7.29 11.93 -1.64
N SER A 141 8.31 12.05 -0.79
CA SER A 141 9.71 11.94 -1.22
C SER A 141 10.07 10.48 -1.56
N PRO A 142 11.17 10.22 -2.28
CA PRO A 142 11.63 8.85 -2.53
C PRO A 142 11.79 8.02 -1.25
N ASP A 143 12.33 8.63 -0.19
CA ASP A 143 12.56 7.99 1.10
C ASP A 143 11.25 7.65 1.81
N GLU A 144 10.26 8.54 1.73
CA GLU A 144 8.91 8.30 2.26
C GLU A 144 8.20 7.15 1.52
N ILE A 145 8.36 7.06 0.20
CA ILE A 145 7.81 5.95 -0.59
C ILE A 145 8.45 4.62 -0.18
N VAL A 146 9.79 4.56 -0.12
CA VAL A 146 10.51 3.34 0.26
C VAL A 146 10.15 2.93 1.68
N ALA A 147 10.07 3.89 2.61
CA ALA A 147 9.67 3.61 3.98
C ALA A 147 8.26 3.02 4.05
N ALA A 148 7.28 3.67 3.42
CA ALA A 148 5.89 3.18 3.42
C ALA A 148 5.79 1.76 2.86
N LEU A 149 6.53 1.45 1.80
CA LEU A 149 6.53 0.12 1.19
C LEU A 149 7.26 -0.95 2.03
N LEU A 150 8.10 -0.55 2.95
CA LEU A 150 8.74 -1.43 3.94
C LEU A 150 7.99 -1.48 5.28
N GLY A 151 6.79 -0.90 5.35
CA GLY A 151 5.95 -0.89 6.54
C GLY A 151 6.39 0.09 7.62
N ASP A 152 7.12 1.13 7.23
CA ASP A 152 7.48 2.22 8.12
C ASP A 152 6.69 3.49 7.78
N PRO A 153 6.35 4.33 8.76
CA PRO A 153 5.70 5.61 8.51
C PRO A 153 6.48 6.46 7.50
N PRO A 154 5.80 7.13 6.55
CA PRO A 154 6.45 8.00 5.56
C PRO A 154 6.87 9.35 6.17
N ILE A 155 7.69 9.29 7.19
CA ILE A 155 8.31 10.45 7.87
C ILE A 155 9.67 10.04 8.44
N ASP A 156 10.63 10.96 8.44
CA ASP A 156 11.89 10.72 9.14
C ASP A 156 11.65 10.80 10.66
N PRO A 157 11.98 9.76 11.45
CA PRO A 157 11.89 9.83 12.91
C PRO A 157 12.65 11.00 13.52
N ALA A 158 13.76 11.44 12.93
CA ALA A 158 14.51 12.63 13.36
C ALA A 158 13.75 13.95 13.18
N ASP A 159 12.70 13.95 12.38
CA ASP A 159 11.83 15.11 12.16
C ASP A 159 10.73 15.25 13.23
N LEU A 160 10.54 14.25 14.06
CA LEU A 160 9.51 14.25 15.11
C LEU A 160 9.95 15.10 16.31
N GLU A 161 9.09 16.00 16.74
CA GLU A 161 9.32 16.83 17.94
C GLU A 161 8.02 16.99 18.75
N SER A 162 8.17 17.42 20.00
CA SER A 162 7.03 17.64 20.93
C SER A 162 6.10 16.43 21.00
N ALA A 163 6.70 15.23 21.06
CA ALA A 163 5.96 13.98 20.97
C ALA A 163 5.25 13.63 22.29
N TRP A 164 4.06 13.04 22.15
CA TRP A 164 3.28 12.49 23.26
C TRP A 164 2.49 11.26 22.81
N THR A 165 2.11 10.41 23.76
CA THR A 165 1.34 9.19 23.48
C THR A 165 -0.11 9.33 23.94
N SER A 166 -1.00 8.66 23.25
CA SER A 166 -2.39 8.52 23.67
C SER A 166 -2.88 7.08 23.54
N ARG A 167 -3.94 6.77 24.27
CA ARG A 167 -4.69 5.53 24.03
C ARG A 167 -5.53 5.67 22.77
N PRO A 168 -5.64 4.61 21.97
CA PRO A 168 -6.55 4.63 20.82
C PRO A 168 -7.99 4.83 21.30
N GLY A 169 -8.80 5.50 20.51
CA GLY A 169 -10.23 5.59 20.75
C GLY A 169 -10.92 4.22 20.63
N THR A 170 -12.25 4.21 20.73
CA THR A 170 -13.01 2.98 20.55
C THR A 170 -12.95 2.51 19.10
N ARG A 171 -12.64 1.22 18.87
CA ARG A 171 -12.64 0.63 17.52
C ARG A 171 -14.05 0.69 16.94
N PRO A 172 -14.23 1.17 15.70
CA PRO A 172 -15.51 1.11 15.02
C PRO A 172 -15.95 -0.36 14.83
N MET A 173 -17.15 -0.70 15.29
CA MET A 173 -17.71 -2.05 15.15
C MET A 173 -18.38 -2.27 13.80
N SER A 174 -18.62 -1.18 13.04
CA SER A 174 -19.27 -1.21 11.73
C SER A 174 -18.79 -0.06 10.85
N GLY A 175 -19.09 -0.18 9.54
CA GLY A 175 -18.72 0.82 8.55
C GLY A 175 -17.32 0.59 7.94
N PRO A 176 -16.88 1.46 7.02
CA PRO A 176 -15.63 1.28 6.27
C PRO A 176 -14.38 1.14 7.15
N ARG A 177 -14.36 1.79 8.31
CA ARG A 177 -13.22 1.74 9.25
C ARG A 177 -13.18 0.50 10.13
N ALA A 178 -14.21 -0.33 10.13
CA ALA A 178 -14.24 -1.55 10.94
C ALA A 178 -13.19 -2.58 10.50
N SER A 179 -12.77 -2.53 9.23
CA SER A 179 -11.75 -3.40 8.64
C SER A 179 -10.34 -2.80 8.69
N GLU A 180 -10.19 -1.55 9.10
CA GLU A 180 -8.86 -0.92 9.19
C GLU A 180 -8.07 -1.51 10.38
N PRO A 181 -6.70 -1.60 10.25
CA PRO A 181 -5.84 -1.95 11.37
C PRO A 181 -6.06 -0.99 12.53
N TRP A 182 -6.25 -1.56 13.75
CA TRP A 182 -6.53 -0.77 14.94
C TRP A 182 -5.30 -0.67 15.84
N PRO A 183 -4.79 0.53 16.15
CA PRO A 183 -3.62 0.67 17.00
C PRO A 183 -3.94 0.33 18.46
N GLU A 184 -2.92 -0.15 19.18
CA GLU A 184 -2.95 -0.36 20.64
C GLU A 184 -2.43 0.87 21.41
N ILE A 185 -1.54 1.67 20.76
CA ILE A 185 -1.04 2.96 21.24
C ILE A 185 -0.85 3.90 20.07
N VAL A 186 -1.01 5.20 20.28
CA VAL A 186 -0.80 6.23 19.26
C VAL A 186 0.25 7.22 19.75
N LEU A 187 1.31 7.41 18.95
CA LEU A 187 2.29 8.48 19.09
C LEU A 187 1.81 9.68 18.28
N HIS A 188 1.73 10.83 18.90
CA HIS A 188 1.48 12.11 18.24
C HIS A 188 2.76 12.94 18.29
N ALA A 189 3.08 13.66 17.24
CA ALA A 189 4.23 14.56 17.20
C ALA A 189 4.00 15.70 16.23
N ALA A 190 4.72 16.80 16.41
CA ALA A 190 4.85 17.84 15.41
C ALA A 190 5.97 17.48 14.42
N SER A 191 5.87 17.96 13.18
CA SER A 191 6.92 17.83 12.17
C SER A 191 7.81 19.08 12.23
N ARG A 192 9.12 18.86 12.42
CA ARG A 192 10.12 19.95 12.42
C ARG A 192 10.31 20.55 11.03
N SER A 193 10.33 19.70 10.00
CA SER A 193 10.55 20.12 8.61
C SER A 193 9.32 20.76 7.98
N ARG A 194 8.13 20.51 8.56
CA ARG A 194 6.82 21.01 8.08
C ARG A 194 6.08 21.76 9.21
N PRO A 195 6.48 23.01 9.53
CA PRO A 195 5.93 23.74 10.67
C PRO A 195 4.42 23.89 10.62
N GLY A 196 3.74 23.49 11.69
CA GLY A 196 2.29 23.49 11.82
C GLY A 196 1.58 22.20 11.34
N GLU A 197 2.32 21.25 10.78
CA GLU A 197 1.80 19.90 10.55
C GLU A 197 2.07 19.02 11.78
N THR A 198 1.13 18.11 12.04
CA THR A 198 1.28 17.10 13.08
C THR A 198 1.07 15.71 12.49
N VAL A 199 1.62 14.70 13.14
CA VAL A 199 1.44 13.31 12.75
C VAL A 199 0.86 12.50 13.89
N ALA A 200 0.11 11.47 13.53
CA ALA A 200 -0.35 10.43 14.45
C ALA A 200 0.11 9.06 13.91
N ILE A 201 0.89 8.33 14.69
CA ILE A 201 1.43 7.01 14.33
C ILE A 201 0.84 6.00 15.29
N GLY A 202 0.00 5.13 14.77
CA GLY A 202 -0.58 4.03 15.53
C GLY A 202 0.29 2.79 15.48
N PHE A 203 0.52 2.17 16.63
CA PHE A 203 1.29 0.94 16.78
C PHE A 203 0.42 -0.17 17.33
N ALA A 204 0.71 -1.40 16.92
CA ALA A 204 0.08 -2.61 17.44
C ALA A 204 1.06 -3.77 17.41
N ARG A 205 0.63 -4.91 17.99
CA ARG A 205 1.31 -6.20 17.93
C ARG A 205 0.50 -7.12 17.01
N PRO A 206 0.74 -7.12 15.70
CA PRO A 206 0.04 -8.03 14.79
C PRO A 206 0.51 -9.48 15.01
N GLY A 207 -0.38 -10.42 14.73
CA GLY A 207 -0.06 -11.84 14.83
C GLY A 207 0.11 -12.38 16.25
N SER A 208 0.89 -13.44 16.38
CA SER A 208 1.12 -14.16 17.65
C SER A 208 2.27 -13.61 18.50
N GLY A 209 3.14 -12.80 17.91
CA GLY A 209 4.34 -12.23 18.54
C GLY A 209 4.07 -10.97 19.39
N ASP A 210 5.08 -10.56 20.13
CA ASP A 210 5.08 -9.33 20.94
C ASP A 210 5.74 -8.14 20.24
N GLU A 211 6.18 -8.32 18.98
CA GLU A 211 6.80 -7.25 18.21
C GLU A 211 5.81 -6.11 17.96
N VAL A 212 6.19 -4.91 18.40
CA VAL A 212 5.43 -3.68 18.20
C VAL A 212 5.81 -3.09 16.85
N VAL A 213 4.82 -2.88 15.99
CA VAL A 213 5.04 -2.30 14.67
C VAL A 213 4.05 -1.17 14.39
N PRO A 214 4.39 -0.22 13.50
CA PRO A 214 3.41 0.74 13.01
C PRO A 214 2.35 0.02 12.18
N VAL A 215 1.08 0.35 12.43
CA VAL A 215 -0.06 -0.16 11.67
C VAL A 215 -0.84 0.96 10.98
N ARG A 216 -0.61 2.19 11.39
CA ARG A 216 -1.30 3.37 10.86
C ARG A 216 -0.41 4.60 10.98
N PHE A 217 -0.44 5.43 9.96
CA PHE A 217 0.15 6.76 9.94
C PHE A 217 -0.88 7.76 9.42
N GLU A 218 -0.97 8.91 10.06
CA GLU A 218 -1.78 10.04 9.59
C GLU A 218 -0.94 11.32 9.68
N ARG A 219 -0.98 12.12 8.62
CA ARG A 219 -0.45 13.47 8.61
C ARG A 219 -1.61 14.44 8.60
N HIS A 220 -1.56 15.40 9.52
CA HIS A 220 -2.57 16.41 9.68
C HIS A 220 -1.99 17.77 9.29
N GLN A 221 -2.70 18.49 8.45
CA GLN A 221 -2.39 19.88 8.11
C GLN A 221 -2.69 20.82 9.28
N ARG A 222 -2.32 22.11 9.13
CA ARG A 222 -2.54 23.14 10.17
C ARG A 222 -4.00 23.31 10.59
N ASP A 223 -4.94 23.03 9.69
CA ASP A 223 -6.39 23.06 9.95
C ASP A 223 -6.92 21.77 10.60
N GLY A 224 -6.04 20.80 10.87
CA GLY A 224 -6.39 19.51 11.45
C GLY A 224 -6.92 18.49 10.44
N GLN A 225 -7.03 18.82 9.15
CA GLN A 225 -7.45 17.86 8.15
C GLN A 225 -6.33 16.84 7.86
N VAL A 226 -6.72 15.58 7.66
CA VAL A 226 -5.79 14.49 7.25
C VAL A 226 -5.58 14.59 5.76
N ASP A 227 -4.36 14.89 5.34
CA ASP A 227 -3.96 14.94 3.93
C ASP A 227 -3.28 13.66 3.44
N LEU A 228 -2.75 12.87 4.36
CA LEU A 228 -2.15 11.57 4.06
C LEU A 228 -2.46 10.58 5.18
N ARG A 229 -2.98 9.41 4.81
CA ARG A 229 -3.10 8.26 5.72
C ARG A 229 -2.44 7.05 5.05
N THR A 230 -1.61 6.34 5.82
CA THR A 230 -1.06 5.06 5.40
C THR A 230 -1.50 3.99 6.41
N LEU A 231 -1.99 2.86 5.88
CA LEU A 231 -2.37 1.70 6.69
C LEU A 231 -1.47 0.53 6.30
N PHE A 232 -1.03 -0.21 7.31
CA PHE A 232 -0.21 -1.40 7.18
C PHE A 232 -0.98 -2.58 7.76
N ASP A 233 -1.21 -3.61 6.96
CA ASP A 233 -2.03 -4.77 7.34
C ASP A 233 -1.46 -6.06 6.76
N ASP A 234 -1.97 -7.20 7.25
CA ASP A 234 -1.61 -8.53 6.76
C ASP A 234 -0.11 -8.80 6.82
N PHE A 235 0.45 -8.76 8.03
CA PHE A 235 1.90 -8.85 8.24
C PHE A 235 2.43 -10.26 7.97
N ASP A 236 3.56 -10.33 7.26
CA ASP A 236 4.32 -11.55 7.02
C ASP A 236 5.21 -11.84 8.24
N GLU A 237 4.95 -12.95 8.92
CA GLU A 237 5.69 -13.40 10.10
C GLU A 237 6.82 -14.38 9.74
N SER A 238 7.02 -14.71 8.46
CA SER A 238 8.00 -15.72 8.02
C SER A 238 9.45 -15.21 8.00
N GLY A 239 9.63 -13.89 8.01
CA GLY A 239 10.94 -13.24 7.94
C GLY A 239 11.49 -12.78 9.29
N PRO A 240 12.71 -12.24 9.32
CA PRO A 240 13.33 -11.71 10.54
C PRO A 240 12.69 -10.40 11.01
N ARG A 241 11.80 -9.82 10.24
CA ARG A 241 11.09 -8.58 10.50
C ARG A 241 9.66 -8.70 10.00
N LEU A 242 8.69 -8.23 10.79
CA LEU A 242 7.31 -8.11 10.34
C LEU A 242 7.19 -7.07 9.23
N LEU A 243 6.80 -7.51 8.03
CA LEU A 243 6.54 -6.68 6.86
C LEU A 243 5.05 -6.77 6.49
N PRO A 244 4.38 -5.64 6.25
CA PRO A 244 2.98 -5.68 5.80
C PRO A 244 2.89 -6.25 4.39
N ARG A 245 1.98 -7.17 4.17
CA ARG A 245 1.61 -7.65 2.83
C ARG A 245 0.62 -6.71 2.15
N ARG A 246 -0.14 -5.96 2.93
CA ARG A 246 -1.10 -4.97 2.41
C ARG A 246 -0.76 -3.59 2.93
N ILE A 247 -0.66 -2.64 2.00
CA ILE A 247 -0.39 -1.24 2.28
C ILE A 247 -1.43 -0.41 1.57
N SER A 248 -2.10 0.47 2.30
CA SER A 248 -3.06 1.42 1.71
C SER A 248 -2.57 2.85 1.95
N VAL A 249 -2.46 3.62 0.90
CA VAL A 249 -2.14 5.06 0.94
C VAL A 249 -3.38 5.82 0.51
N ILE A 250 -3.85 6.69 1.37
CA ILE A 250 -5.13 7.40 1.21
C ILE A 250 -4.84 8.90 1.30
N THR A 251 -5.20 9.62 0.25
CA THR A 251 -5.24 11.09 0.19
C THR A 251 -6.67 11.55 -0.07
N PRO A 252 -6.98 12.85 0.01
CA PRO A 252 -8.29 13.36 -0.41
C PRO A 252 -8.66 12.99 -1.85
N GLU A 253 -7.67 12.96 -2.76
CA GLU A 253 -7.88 12.78 -4.20
C GLU A 253 -7.80 11.31 -4.62
N ALA A 254 -7.06 10.47 -3.88
CA ALA A 254 -6.78 9.11 -4.31
C ALA A 254 -6.71 8.11 -3.16
N THR A 255 -6.92 6.85 -3.51
CA THR A 255 -6.57 5.70 -2.66
C THR A 255 -5.75 4.74 -3.49
N ALA A 256 -4.55 4.40 -3.02
CA ALA A 256 -3.70 3.37 -3.61
C ALA A 256 -3.58 2.19 -2.63
N GLU A 257 -3.93 1.01 -3.08
CA GLU A 257 -3.82 -0.25 -2.33
C GLU A 257 -2.79 -1.14 -3.02
N LEU A 258 -1.75 -1.50 -2.29
CA LEU A 258 -0.72 -2.42 -2.73
C LEU A 258 -0.81 -3.71 -1.91
N GLU A 259 -0.80 -4.85 -2.59
CA GLU A 259 -0.81 -6.17 -1.98
C GLU A 259 0.36 -6.98 -2.54
N TYR A 260 1.30 -7.36 -1.68
CA TYR A 260 2.44 -8.19 -2.06
C TYR A 260 2.01 -9.64 -2.30
N GLY A 261 2.36 -10.18 -3.47
CA GLY A 261 2.21 -11.60 -3.81
C GLY A 261 3.42 -12.41 -3.36
N SER A 262 4.62 -11.85 -3.53
CA SER A 262 5.88 -12.43 -3.07
C SER A 262 6.81 -11.34 -2.55
N ILE A 263 7.60 -11.69 -1.52
CA ILE A 263 8.59 -10.80 -0.90
C ILE A 263 9.88 -11.60 -0.71
N GLU A 264 10.99 -11.07 -1.19
CA GLU A 264 12.36 -11.50 -0.90
C GLU A 264 13.10 -10.31 -0.30
N ILE A 265 13.70 -10.47 0.86
CA ILE A 265 14.43 -9.41 1.58
C ILE A 265 15.92 -9.69 1.66
N ASP A 266 16.70 -8.67 2.02
CA ASP A 266 18.15 -8.73 2.18
C ASP A 266 18.89 -9.25 0.94
N ILE A 267 18.33 -8.97 -0.23
CA ILE A 267 18.90 -9.36 -1.52
C ILE A 267 19.95 -8.34 -1.97
N GLU A 268 20.94 -8.81 -2.73
CA GLU A 268 21.87 -7.91 -3.41
C GLU A 268 21.18 -7.22 -4.58
N VAL A 269 21.06 -5.89 -4.53
CA VAL A 269 20.47 -5.08 -5.60
C VAL A 269 21.53 -4.14 -6.18
N LYS A 270 21.89 -4.39 -7.45
CA LYS A 270 22.84 -3.53 -8.18
C LYS A 270 22.24 -2.16 -8.46
N PRO A 271 23.04 -1.07 -8.44
CA PRO A 271 22.54 0.28 -8.76
C PRO A 271 21.83 0.39 -10.10
N ALA A 272 22.26 -0.39 -11.10
CA ALA A 272 21.65 -0.43 -12.43
C ALA A 272 20.17 -0.89 -12.41
N ALA A 273 19.72 -1.59 -11.37
CA ALA A 273 18.32 -1.98 -11.23
C ALA A 273 17.38 -0.77 -11.12
N PHE A 274 17.90 0.36 -10.62
CA PHE A 274 17.13 1.60 -10.44
C PHE A 274 17.28 2.59 -11.61
N ALA A 275 17.83 2.14 -12.72
CA ALA A 275 17.94 2.89 -13.95
C ALA A 275 16.99 2.32 -15.01
N ILE A 276 16.28 3.19 -15.71
CA ILE A 276 15.50 2.84 -16.90
C ILE A 276 16.29 3.36 -18.11
N PRO A 277 16.89 2.50 -18.94
CA PRO A 277 17.53 2.93 -20.19
C PRO A 277 16.46 3.44 -21.15
N THR A 278 16.79 4.41 -21.99
CA THR A 278 15.90 4.86 -23.05
C THR A 278 15.96 3.86 -24.21
N PRO A 279 14.86 3.14 -24.51
CA PRO A 279 14.85 2.20 -25.64
C PRO A 279 15.03 2.92 -26.97
N ARG A 280 15.52 2.20 -27.98
CA ARG A 280 15.68 2.75 -29.35
C ARG A 280 14.31 3.21 -29.89
N GLY A 281 14.27 4.40 -30.45
CA GLY A 281 13.06 4.97 -31.03
C GLY A 281 12.11 5.68 -30.04
N MET A 282 12.50 5.76 -28.76
CA MET A 282 11.77 6.55 -27.77
C MET A 282 12.42 7.91 -27.54
N GLU A 283 11.58 8.90 -27.25
CA GLU A 283 11.97 10.24 -26.90
C GLU A 283 12.31 10.34 -25.41
N GLU A 284 13.43 11.01 -25.09
CA GLU A 284 13.73 11.37 -23.71
C GLU A 284 13.27 12.79 -23.44
N VAL A 285 12.42 12.96 -22.41
CA VAL A 285 11.78 14.24 -22.07
C VAL A 285 12.07 14.58 -20.62
N GLY A 286 12.38 15.84 -20.34
CA GLY A 286 12.43 16.34 -18.97
C GLY A 286 11.05 16.24 -18.31
N LEU A 287 10.99 15.89 -17.04
CA LEU A 287 9.73 15.90 -16.27
C LEU A 287 9.18 17.32 -16.25
N PRO A 288 7.95 17.52 -16.75
CA PRO A 288 7.33 18.83 -16.76
C PRO A 288 7.08 19.31 -15.32
N PRO A 289 7.19 20.59 -15.03
CA PRO A 289 6.68 21.13 -13.79
C PRO A 289 5.14 20.98 -13.79
N LEU A 290 4.59 20.27 -12.81
CA LEU A 290 3.14 20.21 -12.50
C LEU A 290 2.17 19.64 -13.56
N THR A 291 2.56 18.73 -14.41
CA THR A 291 1.59 18.02 -15.25
C THR A 291 1.48 16.58 -14.76
N VAL A 292 0.27 16.15 -14.42
CA VAL A 292 0.00 14.73 -14.08
C VAL A 292 0.34 13.91 -15.31
N VAL A 293 1.39 13.09 -15.22
CA VAL A 293 1.68 12.10 -16.26
C VAL A 293 0.52 11.10 -16.21
N PRO A 294 -0.19 10.88 -17.35
CA PRO A 294 -1.29 9.93 -17.36
C PRO A 294 -0.78 8.57 -16.90
N GLY A 295 -1.37 8.04 -15.83
CA GLY A 295 -1.11 6.68 -15.39
C GLY A 295 -1.47 5.66 -16.48
N PRO A 296 -1.15 4.36 -16.32
CA PRO A 296 -1.45 3.35 -17.32
C PRO A 296 -2.93 3.37 -17.67
N GLN A 297 -3.23 3.79 -18.91
CA GLN A 297 -4.60 3.75 -19.41
C GLN A 297 -5.02 2.28 -19.51
N ALA A 298 -6.17 1.96 -18.91
CA ALA A 298 -6.79 0.67 -19.14
C ALA A 298 -6.96 0.46 -20.65
N PRO A 299 -6.69 -0.76 -21.19
CA PRO A 299 -6.90 -1.03 -22.60
C PRO A 299 -8.33 -0.64 -22.94
N ALA A 300 -8.48 0.18 -23.98
CA ALA A 300 -9.77 0.63 -24.46
C ALA A 300 -10.65 -0.60 -24.66
N THR A 301 -11.69 -0.74 -23.86
CA THR A 301 -12.73 -1.74 -24.11
C THR A 301 -13.43 -1.31 -25.37
N ASN A 302 -13.13 -2.00 -26.50
CA ASN A 302 -13.93 -1.90 -27.70
C ASN A 302 -15.37 -2.21 -27.31
N ARG A 303 -16.18 -1.18 -27.13
CA ARG A 303 -17.63 -1.33 -27.21
C ARG A 303 -17.92 -1.70 -28.66
N HIS A 304 -18.07 -2.99 -28.92
CA HIS A 304 -18.78 -3.44 -30.10
C HIS A 304 -20.19 -2.84 -30.00
N ASP A 305 -20.45 -1.88 -30.89
CA ASP A 305 -21.79 -1.45 -31.22
C ASP A 305 -22.65 -2.68 -31.53
N ALA A 306 -23.46 -3.06 -30.54
CA ALA A 306 -24.55 -4.02 -30.77
C ALA A 306 -25.59 -3.26 -31.60
N GLY A 307 -25.65 -3.65 -32.86
CA GLY A 307 -26.42 -3.05 -33.90
C GLY A 307 -27.87 -2.74 -33.52
N GLU A 308 -28.27 -1.56 -33.95
CA GLU A 308 -29.66 -1.23 -34.23
C GLU A 308 -30.26 -2.28 -35.15
N SER A 309 -31.20 -3.05 -34.66
CA SER A 309 -32.16 -3.81 -35.44
C SER A 309 -33.44 -2.98 -35.52
N LEU A 310 -33.51 -2.16 -36.55
CA LEU A 310 -34.78 -1.66 -37.09
C LEU A 310 -35.65 -2.84 -37.52
N ILE A 311 -36.77 -3.06 -36.86
CA ILE A 311 -37.91 -3.73 -37.46
C ILE A 311 -39.09 -2.77 -37.37
N GLY A 312 -39.35 -2.15 -38.56
CA GLY A 312 -40.62 -1.54 -38.83
C GLY A 312 -41.64 -2.63 -39.19
N ALA A 313 -42.84 -2.35 -39.00
CA ALA A 313 -43.98 -2.56 -39.86
C ALA A 313 -45.30 -2.77 -39.11
N ARG A 314 -46.19 -1.92 -39.42
CA ARG A 314 -47.67 -1.97 -39.55
C ARG A 314 -48.46 -1.74 -38.27
#